data_52e118086a614a0811b94224aea3c5fc
#
_entry.id   52e118086a614a0811b94224aea3c5fc
#
_cell.length_a   1.000
_cell.length_b   1.000
_cell.length_c   1.000
_cell.angle_alpha   90.00
_cell.angle_beta   90.00
_cell.angle_gamma   90.00
#
_symmetry.space_group_name_H-M   'P 1'
#
loop_
_entity.id
_entity.type
_entity.pdbx_description
1 polymer ?
#
loop_
_entity_poly.entity_id
_entity_poly.type
_entity_poly.pdbx_seq_one_letter_code
_entity_poly.pdbx_strand_id
1 'polypeptide(L)'
;MLSIRVVRQLRDFSLDVALSVRCGETLVLIGENGAGKSTVLNLISGILAPDRGDITLGERTLFSSAARIDIPAENRNIGHLFQSYALFPHMTVAENVAFGLRCRKVPKPEIAGAVAEQLRSMHLSDLADVNVGRLSGGQRQRVALARALVLEPELLLLDEPLAAVDMRARGAMREELRDRIRHAGIPCIVVTHTLHDVLGLADRLCLIEEGRVATEGTPEEVLGMRENGFIASFIEG
;
A
#
# COMPACT_ATOMS: atom_id res chain seq x y z
N MET A 1 4.56 6.98 -13.21
CA MET A 1 4.93 5.56 -13.34
C MET A 1 5.98 5.24 -12.28
N LEU A 2 5.80 4.15 -11.53
CA LEU A 2 6.82 3.57 -10.64
C LEU A 2 7.64 2.56 -11.43
N SER A 3 8.97 2.53 -11.24
CA SER A 3 9.85 1.47 -11.75
C SER A 3 10.83 1.05 -10.65
N ILE A 4 10.99 -0.26 -10.48
CA ILE A 4 11.78 -0.86 -9.42
C ILE A 4 12.64 -1.96 -10.04
N ARG A 5 13.91 -1.96 -9.73
CA ARG A 5 14.83 -3.08 -9.98
C ARG A 5 15.81 -3.11 -8.82
N VAL A 6 15.57 -3.96 -7.85
CA VAL A 6 16.33 -3.96 -6.59
C VAL A 6 16.66 -5.37 -6.14
N VAL A 7 17.79 -5.47 -5.46
CA VAL A 7 18.23 -6.67 -4.76
C VAL A 7 18.43 -6.33 -3.29
N ARG A 8 17.94 -7.22 -2.41
CA ARG A 8 18.15 -7.14 -0.98
C ARG A 8 18.41 -8.52 -0.40
N GLN A 9 19.55 -8.70 0.27
CA GLN A 9 19.80 -9.91 1.04
C GLN A 9 18.94 -9.90 2.30
N LEU A 10 18.07 -10.88 2.45
CA LEU A 10 17.33 -11.18 3.65
C LEU A 10 18.03 -12.31 4.40
N ARG A 11 17.50 -12.66 5.58
CA ARG A 11 18.14 -13.68 6.43
C ARG A 11 18.24 -15.04 5.72
N ASP A 12 17.16 -15.46 5.08
CA ASP A 12 17.00 -16.82 4.57
C ASP A 12 17.11 -16.91 3.04
N PHE A 13 16.89 -15.79 2.32
CA PHE A 13 16.95 -15.72 0.85
C PHE A 13 17.32 -14.32 0.37
N SER A 14 17.61 -14.18 -0.91
CA SER A 14 17.84 -12.90 -1.56
C SER A 14 16.59 -12.47 -2.32
N LEU A 15 16.03 -11.33 -1.94
CA LEU A 15 14.97 -10.68 -2.74
C LEU A 15 15.60 -10.01 -3.96
N ASP A 16 15.14 -10.39 -5.15
CA ASP A 16 15.57 -9.82 -6.45
C ASP A 16 14.32 -9.60 -7.30
N VAL A 17 13.85 -8.35 -7.33
CA VAL A 17 12.58 -8.00 -7.96
C VAL A 17 12.75 -6.86 -8.95
N ALA A 18 12.06 -7.00 -10.10
CA ALA A 18 11.91 -5.97 -11.11
C ALA A 18 10.41 -5.81 -11.40
N LEU A 19 9.84 -4.65 -11.11
CA LEU A 19 8.42 -4.34 -11.25
C LEU A 19 8.23 -2.94 -11.81
N SER A 20 7.11 -2.72 -12.49
CA SER A 20 6.68 -1.38 -12.89
C SER A 20 5.17 -1.21 -12.70
N VAL A 21 4.74 0.00 -12.31
CA VAL A 21 3.31 0.32 -12.13
C VAL A 21 3.03 1.68 -12.78
N ARG A 22 2.02 1.73 -13.63
CA ARG A 22 1.61 2.97 -14.32
C ARG A 22 0.77 3.85 -13.41
N CYS A 23 0.64 5.13 -13.74
CA CYS A 23 -0.33 6.00 -13.07
C CYS A 23 -1.76 5.45 -13.31
N GLY A 24 -2.57 5.44 -12.25
CA GLY A 24 -3.93 4.90 -12.27
C GLY A 24 -4.03 3.37 -12.31
N GLU A 25 -2.89 2.66 -12.30
CA GLU A 25 -2.83 1.19 -12.29
C GLU A 25 -2.68 0.65 -10.87
N THR A 26 -3.40 -0.42 -10.58
CA THR A 26 -3.26 -1.20 -9.35
C THR A 26 -2.58 -2.53 -9.65
N LEU A 27 -1.34 -2.69 -9.16
CA LEU A 27 -0.62 -3.96 -9.16
C LEU A 27 -0.88 -4.69 -7.85
N VAL A 28 -1.43 -5.89 -7.92
CA VAL A 28 -1.60 -6.74 -6.73
C VAL A 28 -0.46 -7.74 -6.64
N LEU A 29 0.18 -7.84 -5.48
CA LEU A 29 1.22 -8.81 -5.17
C LEU A 29 0.62 -9.96 -4.37
N ILE A 30 0.77 -11.18 -4.85
CA ILE A 30 0.42 -12.43 -4.15
C ILE A 30 1.66 -13.31 -3.98
N GLY A 31 1.56 -14.36 -3.18
CA GLY A 31 2.63 -15.32 -2.92
C GLY A 31 2.55 -15.84 -1.48
N GLU A 32 3.34 -16.85 -1.16
CA GLU A 32 3.39 -17.44 0.17
C GLU A 32 3.77 -16.44 1.28
N ASN A 33 3.44 -16.79 2.52
CA ASN A 33 3.91 -16.03 3.67
C ASN A 33 5.43 -16.12 3.74
N GLY A 34 6.08 -14.95 3.92
CA GLY A 34 7.55 -14.88 3.91
C GLY A 34 8.18 -14.72 2.53
N ALA A 35 7.44 -14.79 1.40
CA ALA A 35 7.99 -14.63 0.05
C ALA A 35 8.62 -13.25 -0.24
N GLY A 36 8.47 -12.26 0.67
CA GLY A 36 9.09 -10.94 0.52
C GLY A 36 8.15 -9.82 0.09
N LYS A 37 6.83 -10.04 -0.01
CA LYS A 37 5.85 -9.03 -0.47
C LYS A 37 5.88 -7.72 0.33
N SER A 38 5.74 -7.78 1.65
CA SER A 38 5.82 -6.59 2.52
C SER A 38 7.23 -5.97 2.51
N THR A 39 8.27 -6.80 2.28
CA THR A 39 9.64 -6.29 2.10
C THR A 39 9.74 -5.42 0.85
N VAL A 40 9.10 -5.81 -0.26
CA VAL A 40 9.04 -4.97 -1.47
C VAL A 40 8.42 -3.62 -1.15
N LEU A 41 7.28 -3.58 -0.43
CA LEU A 41 6.66 -2.32 -0.02
C LEU A 41 7.60 -1.47 0.86
N ASN A 42 8.30 -2.10 1.80
CA ASN A 42 9.25 -1.42 2.69
C ASN A 42 10.47 -0.85 1.94
N LEU A 43 10.96 -1.53 0.91
CA LEU A 43 12.03 -1.02 0.05
C LEU A 43 11.57 0.19 -0.75
N ILE A 44 10.37 0.15 -1.32
CA ILE A 44 9.79 1.26 -2.09
C ILE A 44 9.56 2.47 -1.20
N SER A 45 8.98 2.27 -0.01
CA SER A 45 8.69 3.35 0.92
C SER A 45 9.94 3.96 1.58
N GLY A 46 11.09 3.29 1.51
CA GLY A 46 12.35 3.74 2.13
C GLY A 46 12.48 3.41 3.61
N ILE A 47 11.61 2.56 4.14
CA ILE A 47 11.73 2.01 5.51
C ILE A 47 12.90 1.03 5.56
N LEU A 48 13.14 0.33 4.47
CA LEU A 48 14.28 -0.56 4.27
C LEU A 48 15.04 -0.09 3.02
N ALA A 49 16.37 -0.04 3.08
CA ALA A 49 17.20 0.29 1.92
C ALA A 49 17.53 -0.97 1.12
N PRO A 50 17.47 -0.95 -0.23
CA PRO A 50 18.03 -2.02 -1.05
C PRO A 50 19.55 -2.13 -0.89
N ASP A 51 20.12 -3.31 -1.14
CA ASP A 51 21.58 -3.45 -1.21
C ASP A 51 22.12 -2.91 -2.53
N ARG A 52 21.34 -3.08 -3.63
CA ARG A 52 21.68 -2.56 -4.96
C ARG A 52 20.46 -2.42 -5.86
N GLY A 53 20.61 -1.65 -6.92
CA GLY A 53 19.58 -1.41 -7.91
C GLY A 53 19.06 0.02 -7.88
N ASP A 54 17.85 0.19 -8.42
CA ASP A 54 17.25 1.52 -8.63
C ASP A 54 15.75 1.47 -8.32
N ILE A 55 15.22 2.57 -7.76
CA ILE A 55 13.78 2.85 -7.58
C ILE A 55 13.53 4.24 -8.13
N THR A 56 12.61 4.36 -9.09
CA THR A 56 12.21 5.64 -9.66
C THR A 56 10.69 5.82 -9.61
N LEU A 57 10.24 7.04 -9.34
CA LEU A 57 8.84 7.45 -9.35
C LEU A 57 8.69 8.69 -10.23
N GLY A 58 8.05 8.53 -11.40
CA GLY A 58 8.09 9.54 -12.45
C GLY A 58 9.52 9.78 -12.93
N GLU A 59 9.94 11.03 -12.86
CA GLU A 59 11.31 11.46 -13.19
C GLU A 59 12.24 11.46 -11.98
N ARG A 60 11.72 11.19 -10.78
CA ARG A 60 12.49 11.22 -9.53
C ARG A 60 13.13 9.86 -9.25
N THR A 61 14.45 9.86 -9.03
CA THR A 61 15.15 8.71 -8.46
C THR A 61 15.00 8.73 -6.95
N LEU A 62 14.34 7.71 -6.39
CA LEU A 62 14.17 7.54 -4.95
C LEU A 62 15.33 6.78 -4.31
N PHE A 63 15.86 5.81 -5.04
CA PHE A 63 17.06 5.05 -4.67
C PHE A 63 17.87 4.72 -5.92
N SER A 64 19.19 4.81 -5.82
CA SER A 64 20.12 4.28 -6.83
C SER A 64 21.46 3.96 -6.17
N SER A 65 21.83 2.68 -6.18
CA SER A 65 23.11 2.23 -5.65
C SER A 65 24.30 2.76 -6.47
N ALA A 66 24.13 2.88 -7.79
CA ALA A 66 25.16 3.38 -8.69
C ALA A 66 25.39 4.90 -8.52
N ALA A 67 24.30 5.67 -8.39
CA ALA A 67 24.36 7.11 -8.18
C ALA A 67 24.54 7.51 -6.71
N ARG A 68 24.52 6.55 -5.78
CA ARG A 68 24.56 6.77 -4.32
C ARG A 68 23.42 7.68 -3.83
N ILE A 69 22.23 7.48 -4.38
CA ILE A 69 21.00 8.18 -3.98
C ILE A 69 20.19 7.26 -3.07
N ASP A 70 19.80 7.77 -1.90
CA ASP A 70 18.82 7.12 -1.02
C ASP A 70 17.98 8.22 -0.36
N ILE A 71 16.79 8.47 -0.92
CA ILE A 71 15.88 9.48 -0.39
C ILE A 71 15.20 8.88 0.86
N PRO A 72 15.27 9.56 2.03
CA PRO A 72 14.59 9.14 3.25
C PRO A 72 13.09 8.99 3.04
N ALA A 73 12.45 8.06 3.77
CA ALA A 73 11.04 7.70 3.62
C ALA A 73 10.10 8.93 3.69
N GLU A 74 10.35 9.85 4.63
CA GLU A 74 9.56 11.07 4.82
C GLU A 74 9.60 12.03 3.61
N ASN A 75 10.58 11.90 2.74
CA ASN A 75 10.76 12.73 1.55
C ASN A 75 10.33 12.03 0.25
N ARG A 76 9.88 10.77 0.31
CA ARG A 76 9.46 10.03 -0.90
C ARG A 76 8.06 10.38 -1.38
N ASN A 77 7.24 11.02 -0.57
CA ASN A 77 5.82 11.34 -0.85
C ASN A 77 4.97 10.11 -1.19
N ILE A 78 5.10 9.05 -0.39
CA ILE A 78 4.40 7.77 -0.56
C ILE A 78 3.38 7.60 0.56
N GLY A 79 2.13 7.30 0.19
CA GLY A 79 1.11 6.84 1.13
C GLY A 79 1.33 5.35 1.42
N HIS A 80 1.55 5.00 2.68
CA HIS A 80 1.76 3.62 3.08
C HIS A 80 0.74 3.21 4.17
N LEU A 81 -0.09 2.23 3.85
CA LEU A 81 -0.98 1.57 4.79
C LEU A 81 -0.37 0.22 5.17
N PHE A 82 0.00 0.08 6.44
CA PHE A 82 0.57 -1.13 7.01
C PHE A 82 -0.53 -2.12 7.41
N GLN A 83 -0.21 -3.39 7.43
CA GLN A 83 -1.11 -4.47 7.85
C GLN A 83 -1.75 -4.22 9.24
N SER A 84 -0.98 -3.69 10.20
CA SER A 84 -1.45 -3.32 11.54
C SER A 84 -2.14 -1.95 11.60
N TYR A 85 -2.31 -1.27 10.44
CA TYR A 85 -2.72 0.13 10.30
C TYR A 85 -1.77 1.16 10.94
N ALA A 86 -0.92 0.77 11.87
CA ALA A 86 0.06 1.61 12.57
C ALA A 86 -0.52 2.97 13.04
N LEU A 87 -1.78 2.98 13.53
CA LEU A 87 -2.40 4.16 14.09
C LEU A 87 -1.77 4.50 15.46
N PHE A 88 -1.68 5.78 15.76
CA PHE A 88 -1.19 6.27 17.04
C PHE A 88 -2.30 6.11 18.10
N PRO A 89 -2.18 5.16 19.04
CA PRO A 89 -3.30 4.76 19.91
C PRO A 89 -3.72 5.84 20.92
N HIS A 90 -2.83 6.79 21.23
CA HIS A 90 -3.07 7.90 22.13
C HIS A 90 -3.67 9.13 21.47
N MET A 91 -3.85 9.10 20.15
CA MET A 91 -4.40 10.21 19.36
C MET A 91 -5.84 9.94 18.96
N THR A 92 -6.58 11.02 18.67
CA THR A 92 -7.91 10.97 18.05
C THR A 92 -7.81 10.63 16.55
N VAL A 93 -8.96 10.44 15.91
CA VAL A 93 -9.07 10.24 14.46
C VAL A 93 -8.48 11.44 13.71
N ALA A 94 -8.93 12.67 14.05
CA ALA A 94 -8.44 13.89 13.42
C ALA A 94 -6.93 14.09 13.62
N GLU A 95 -6.41 13.78 14.82
CA GLU A 95 -4.98 13.88 15.10
C GLU A 95 -4.13 12.88 14.32
N ASN A 96 -4.60 11.64 14.16
CA ASN A 96 -3.95 10.65 13.33
C ASN A 96 -3.86 11.11 11.87
N VAL A 97 -4.96 11.62 11.30
CA VAL A 97 -4.98 12.12 9.91
C VAL A 97 -4.09 13.36 9.77
N ALA A 98 -4.13 14.29 10.73
CA ALA A 98 -3.33 15.51 10.72
C ALA A 98 -1.82 15.29 10.90
N PHE A 99 -1.40 14.12 11.37
CA PHE A 99 -0.03 13.88 11.83
C PHE A 99 1.02 14.22 10.76
N GLY A 100 0.88 13.69 9.57
CA GLY A 100 1.82 13.92 8.47
C GLY A 100 1.89 15.38 8.02
N LEU A 101 0.74 16.09 7.98
CA LEU A 101 0.68 17.51 7.66
C LEU A 101 1.41 18.36 8.70
N ARG A 102 1.27 18.01 10.00
CA ARG A 102 2.01 18.65 11.10
C ARG A 102 3.53 18.44 10.96
N CYS A 103 3.97 17.23 10.63
CA CYS A 103 5.38 16.93 10.39
C CYS A 103 5.95 17.74 9.22
N ARG A 104 5.15 18.00 8.18
CA ARG A 104 5.51 18.87 7.05
C ARG A 104 5.40 20.36 7.37
N LYS A 105 5.03 20.74 8.60
CA LYS A 105 4.87 22.12 9.05
C LYS A 105 3.84 22.92 8.24
N VAL A 106 2.79 22.26 7.73
CA VAL A 106 1.67 22.90 7.05
C VAL A 106 0.97 23.86 8.05
N PRO A 107 0.51 25.04 7.63
CA PRO A 107 -0.19 25.99 8.50
C PRO A 107 -1.45 25.38 9.12
N LYS A 108 -1.71 25.70 10.42
CA LYS A 108 -2.85 25.12 11.16
C LYS A 108 -4.22 25.26 10.46
N PRO A 109 -4.58 26.42 9.85
CA PRO A 109 -5.85 26.55 9.14
C PRO A 109 -5.98 25.61 7.95
N GLU A 110 -4.91 25.40 7.19
CA GLU A 110 -4.86 24.47 6.05
C GLU A 110 -4.99 23.01 6.51
N ILE A 111 -4.31 22.65 7.62
CA ILE A 111 -4.46 21.31 8.23
C ILE A 111 -5.93 21.07 8.59
N ALA A 112 -6.59 22.02 9.24
CA ALA A 112 -7.98 21.85 9.65
C ALA A 112 -8.91 21.60 8.45
N GLY A 113 -8.73 22.36 7.37
CA GLY A 113 -9.48 22.19 6.12
C GLY A 113 -9.26 20.83 5.47
N ALA A 114 -7.99 20.46 5.26
CA ALA A 114 -7.60 19.18 4.63
C ALA A 114 -8.09 17.96 5.44
N VAL A 115 -7.95 18.00 6.77
CA VAL A 115 -8.43 16.93 7.65
C VAL A 115 -9.96 16.83 7.61
N ALA A 116 -10.68 17.95 7.69
CA ALA A 116 -12.15 17.92 7.65
C ALA A 116 -12.68 17.38 6.32
N GLU A 117 -12.06 17.75 5.20
CA GLU A 117 -12.38 17.22 3.88
C GLU A 117 -12.10 15.71 3.79
N GLN A 118 -10.92 15.29 4.23
CA GLN A 118 -10.53 13.88 4.21
C GLN A 118 -11.44 13.02 5.11
N LEU A 119 -11.80 13.51 6.32
CA LEU A 119 -12.73 12.79 7.19
C LEU A 119 -14.13 12.70 6.59
N ARG A 120 -14.61 13.74 5.93
CA ARG A 120 -15.89 13.73 5.23
C ARG A 120 -15.90 12.71 4.11
N SER A 121 -14.86 12.68 3.28
CA SER A 121 -14.73 11.72 2.18
C SER A 121 -14.70 10.27 2.67
N MET A 122 -14.21 10.02 3.90
CA MET A 122 -14.11 8.69 4.52
C MET A 122 -15.31 8.34 5.41
N HIS A 123 -16.36 9.18 5.47
CA HIS A 123 -17.49 9.02 6.39
C HIS A 123 -17.07 8.87 7.86
N LEU A 124 -16.11 9.71 8.29
CA LEU A 124 -15.52 9.72 9.63
C LEU A 124 -15.74 11.03 10.37
N SER A 125 -16.51 11.99 9.83
CA SER A 125 -16.68 13.33 10.41
C SER A 125 -17.16 13.30 11.86
N ASP A 126 -18.14 12.44 12.18
CA ASP A 126 -18.70 12.31 13.53
C ASP A 126 -17.75 11.62 14.52
N LEU A 127 -16.65 11.07 14.04
CA LEU A 127 -15.64 10.37 14.83
C LEU A 127 -14.34 11.17 15.00
N ALA A 128 -14.28 12.42 14.52
CA ALA A 128 -13.07 13.23 14.48
C ALA A 128 -12.34 13.29 15.84
N ASP A 129 -13.09 13.49 16.92
CA ASP A 129 -12.57 13.63 18.29
C ASP A 129 -12.51 12.30 19.06
N VAL A 130 -12.90 11.18 18.42
CA VAL A 130 -12.88 9.86 19.04
C VAL A 130 -11.46 9.29 19.00
N ASN A 131 -11.02 8.71 20.12
CA ASN A 131 -9.74 8.00 20.18
C ASN A 131 -9.78 6.74 19.31
N VAL A 132 -8.76 6.51 18.51
CA VAL A 132 -8.70 5.39 17.54
C VAL A 132 -8.79 4.00 18.18
N GLY A 133 -8.45 3.87 19.47
CA GLY A 133 -8.60 2.63 20.22
C GLY A 133 -10.05 2.17 20.40
N ARG A 134 -11.03 3.08 20.25
CA ARG A 134 -12.47 2.79 20.38
C ARG A 134 -13.16 2.43 19.06
N LEU A 135 -12.43 2.45 17.95
CA LEU A 135 -12.96 2.23 16.62
C LEU A 135 -13.09 0.76 16.27
N SER A 136 -14.05 0.42 15.41
CA SER A 136 -14.12 -0.88 14.74
C SER A 136 -12.94 -1.09 13.78
N GLY A 137 -12.71 -2.34 13.35
CA GLY A 137 -11.66 -2.66 12.35
C GLY A 137 -11.79 -1.84 11.07
N GLY A 138 -12.98 -1.78 10.48
CA GLY A 138 -13.23 -0.99 9.28
C GLY A 138 -13.06 0.53 9.48
N GLN A 139 -13.45 1.06 10.66
CA GLN A 139 -13.20 2.47 10.98
C GLN A 139 -11.70 2.76 11.10
N ARG A 140 -10.92 1.88 11.78
CA ARG A 140 -9.46 2.01 11.86
C ARG A 140 -8.81 1.99 10.48
N GLN A 141 -9.26 1.10 9.60
CA GLN A 141 -8.78 1.05 8.22
C GLN A 141 -9.03 2.36 7.49
N ARG A 142 -10.26 2.91 7.56
CA ARG A 142 -10.58 4.20 6.93
C ARG A 142 -9.72 5.34 7.46
N VAL A 143 -9.46 5.38 8.77
CA VAL A 143 -8.55 6.38 9.38
C VAL A 143 -7.13 6.22 8.83
N ALA A 144 -6.62 5.01 8.73
CA ALA A 144 -5.28 4.75 8.20
C ALA A 144 -5.16 5.14 6.71
N LEU A 145 -6.20 4.85 5.92
CA LEU A 145 -6.28 5.26 4.52
C LEU A 145 -6.39 6.80 4.40
N ALA A 146 -7.22 7.45 5.23
CA ALA A 146 -7.31 8.90 5.31
C ALA A 146 -5.94 9.53 5.59
N ARG A 147 -5.20 8.99 6.58
CA ARG A 147 -3.86 9.44 6.93
C ARG A 147 -2.86 9.27 5.78
N ALA A 148 -2.97 8.18 5.03
CA ALA A 148 -2.10 7.92 3.89
C ALA A 148 -2.38 8.89 2.72
N LEU A 149 -3.64 9.25 2.50
CA LEU A 149 -4.07 10.07 1.35
C LEU A 149 -4.04 11.58 1.61
N VAL A 150 -4.15 12.05 2.87
CA VAL A 150 -4.21 13.49 3.20
C VAL A 150 -2.97 14.27 2.77
N LEU A 151 -1.86 13.58 2.54
CA LEU A 151 -0.60 14.17 2.06
C LEU A 151 -0.50 14.26 0.53
N GLU A 152 -1.57 13.89 -0.20
CA GLU A 152 -1.58 13.83 -1.66
C GLU A 152 -0.37 13.07 -2.21
N PRO A 153 -0.25 11.78 -1.88
CA PRO A 153 0.92 10.99 -2.27
C PRO A 153 1.00 10.78 -3.78
N GLU A 154 2.22 10.54 -4.28
CA GLU A 154 2.50 10.19 -5.68
C GLU A 154 2.42 8.67 -5.95
N LEU A 155 2.34 7.85 -4.89
CA LEU A 155 2.25 6.40 -4.92
C LEU A 155 1.52 5.91 -3.68
N LEU A 156 0.69 4.88 -3.81
CA LEU A 156 0.00 4.23 -2.71
C LEU A 156 0.48 2.79 -2.53
N LEU A 157 0.87 2.44 -1.31
CA LEU A 157 1.28 1.09 -0.91
C LEU A 157 0.33 0.59 0.17
N LEU A 158 -0.33 -0.53 -0.08
CA LEU A 158 -1.35 -1.10 0.79
C LEU A 158 -0.97 -2.55 1.16
N ASP A 159 -0.62 -2.77 2.42
CA ASP A 159 -0.28 -4.10 2.93
C ASP A 159 -1.49 -4.69 3.65
N GLU A 160 -2.13 -5.68 3.04
CA GLU A 160 -3.34 -6.37 3.51
C GLU A 160 -4.46 -5.41 3.97
N PRO A 161 -4.90 -4.47 3.12
CA PRO A 161 -5.75 -3.37 3.54
C PRO A 161 -7.11 -3.81 4.11
N LEU A 162 -7.59 -5.02 3.80
CA LEU A 162 -8.90 -5.51 4.21
C LEU A 162 -8.85 -6.63 5.26
N ALA A 163 -7.66 -6.98 5.77
CA ALA A 163 -7.49 -8.14 6.66
C ALA A 163 -8.29 -8.06 7.97
N ALA A 164 -8.42 -6.86 8.56
CA ALA A 164 -9.14 -6.66 9.83
C ALA A 164 -10.63 -6.28 9.65
N VAL A 165 -11.16 -6.38 8.42
CA VAL A 165 -12.57 -6.12 8.13
C VAL A 165 -13.36 -7.43 8.24
N ASP A 166 -14.50 -7.38 8.91
CA ASP A 166 -15.38 -8.55 9.00
C ASP A 166 -15.89 -8.98 7.61
N MET A 167 -16.19 -10.28 7.47
CA MET A 167 -16.53 -10.89 6.18
C MET A 167 -17.75 -10.22 5.51
N ARG A 168 -18.74 -9.76 6.29
CA ARG A 168 -19.97 -9.17 5.73
C ARG A 168 -19.72 -7.78 5.16
N ALA A 169 -18.86 -7.00 5.81
CA ALA A 169 -18.52 -5.65 5.38
C ALA A 169 -17.41 -5.61 4.30
N ARG A 170 -16.62 -6.70 4.14
CA ARG A 170 -15.44 -6.72 3.28
C ARG A 170 -15.74 -6.40 1.81
N GLY A 171 -16.87 -6.89 1.27
CA GLY A 171 -17.27 -6.60 -0.11
C GLY A 171 -17.48 -5.11 -0.38
N ALA A 172 -18.31 -4.46 0.43
CA ALA A 172 -18.58 -3.03 0.32
C ALA A 172 -17.30 -2.19 0.55
N MET A 173 -16.46 -2.59 1.50
CA MET A 173 -15.20 -1.91 1.80
C MET A 173 -14.19 -2.05 0.64
N ARG A 174 -14.19 -3.18 -0.07
CA ARG A 174 -13.34 -3.40 -1.25
C ARG A 174 -13.76 -2.47 -2.39
N GLU A 175 -15.05 -2.34 -2.66
CA GLU A 175 -15.57 -1.41 -3.66
C GLU A 175 -15.21 0.03 -3.32
N GLU A 176 -15.42 0.43 -2.06
CA GLU A 176 -15.01 1.76 -1.57
C GLU A 176 -13.51 2.01 -1.76
N LEU A 177 -12.67 1.03 -1.41
CA LEU A 177 -11.21 1.14 -1.57
C LEU A 177 -10.82 1.27 -3.04
N ARG A 178 -11.41 0.43 -3.92
CA ARG A 178 -11.17 0.50 -5.37
C ARG A 178 -11.50 1.89 -5.94
N ASP A 179 -12.67 2.42 -5.59
CA ASP A 179 -13.10 3.73 -6.08
C ASP A 179 -12.16 4.85 -5.62
N ARG A 180 -11.65 4.77 -4.40
CA ARG A 180 -10.66 5.72 -3.87
C ARG A 180 -9.31 5.63 -4.57
N ILE A 181 -8.81 4.42 -4.82
CA ILE A 181 -7.57 4.20 -5.56
C ILE A 181 -7.71 4.79 -6.97
N ARG A 182 -8.83 4.51 -7.66
CA ARG A 182 -9.10 5.04 -8.99
C ARG A 182 -9.20 6.56 -9.00
N HIS A 183 -9.90 7.14 -8.01
CA HIS A 183 -10.02 8.59 -7.89
C HIS A 183 -8.67 9.28 -7.66
N ALA A 184 -7.77 8.66 -6.92
CA ALA A 184 -6.44 9.19 -6.69
C ALA A 184 -5.59 9.25 -7.98
N GLY A 185 -5.84 8.38 -8.97
CA GLY A 185 -5.17 8.37 -10.27
C GLY A 185 -3.67 8.12 -10.24
N ILE A 186 -3.14 7.70 -9.09
CA ILE A 186 -1.72 7.42 -8.86
C ILE A 186 -1.42 5.92 -8.98
N PRO A 187 -0.16 5.50 -9.16
CA PRO A 187 0.22 4.10 -9.07
C PRO A 187 -0.17 3.52 -7.70
N CYS A 188 -0.68 2.29 -7.67
CA CYS A 188 -1.00 1.60 -6.42
C CYS A 188 -0.40 0.19 -6.42
N ILE A 189 0.19 -0.22 -5.29
CA ILE A 189 0.58 -1.61 -5.05
C ILE A 189 -0.20 -2.11 -3.83
N VAL A 190 -0.87 -3.25 -4.00
CA VAL A 190 -1.64 -3.91 -2.95
C VAL A 190 -1.06 -5.29 -2.70
N VAL A 191 -0.78 -5.63 -1.45
CA VAL A 191 -0.50 -6.99 -1.01
C VAL A 191 -1.78 -7.57 -0.44
N THR A 192 -2.18 -8.75 -0.89
CA THR A 192 -3.32 -9.49 -0.34
C THR A 192 -3.10 -10.99 -0.45
N HIS A 193 -3.83 -11.74 0.38
CA HIS A 193 -3.88 -13.20 0.38
C HIS A 193 -5.26 -13.75 0.02
N THR A 194 -6.18 -12.92 -0.49
CA THR A 194 -7.53 -13.37 -0.85
C THR A 194 -7.82 -13.17 -2.35
N LEU A 195 -8.39 -14.20 -2.97
CA LEU A 195 -8.80 -14.17 -4.37
C LEU A 195 -9.80 -13.03 -4.65
N HIS A 196 -10.76 -12.83 -3.74
CA HIS A 196 -11.77 -11.78 -3.89
C HIS A 196 -11.17 -10.38 -3.96
N ASP A 197 -10.08 -10.11 -3.21
CA ASP A 197 -9.41 -8.81 -3.24
C ASP A 197 -8.64 -8.63 -4.55
N VAL A 198 -8.01 -9.72 -5.06
CA VAL A 198 -7.39 -9.71 -6.40
C VAL A 198 -8.42 -9.36 -7.46
N LEU A 199 -9.53 -10.09 -7.53
CA LEU A 199 -10.57 -9.87 -8.55
C LEU A 199 -11.24 -8.50 -8.46
N GLY A 200 -11.28 -7.92 -7.26
CA GLY A 200 -11.92 -6.62 -7.02
C GLY A 200 -11.02 -5.41 -7.19
N LEU A 201 -9.70 -5.57 -7.05
CA LEU A 201 -8.75 -4.45 -6.99
C LEU A 201 -7.72 -4.45 -8.11
N ALA A 202 -7.31 -5.62 -8.64
CA ALA A 202 -6.17 -5.71 -9.53
C ALA A 202 -6.49 -5.30 -10.97
N ASP A 203 -5.66 -4.42 -11.53
CA ASP A 203 -5.50 -4.27 -12.98
C ASP A 203 -4.43 -5.24 -13.50
N ARG A 204 -3.37 -5.47 -12.69
CA ARG A 204 -2.34 -6.49 -12.91
C ARG A 204 -2.06 -7.26 -11.63
N LEU A 205 -1.70 -8.51 -11.81
CA LEU A 205 -1.36 -9.47 -10.75
C LEU A 205 0.09 -9.92 -10.91
N CYS A 206 0.82 -9.97 -9.80
CA CYS A 206 2.19 -10.45 -9.76
C CYS A 206 2.33 -11.48 -8.64
N LEU A 207 2.82 -12.66 -8.98
CA LEU A 207 3.19 -13.71 -8.02
C LEU A 207 4.66 -13.55 -7.65
N ILE A 208 4.92 -13.45 -6.34
CA ILE A 208 6.27 -13.46 -5.77
C ILE A 208 6.50 -14.80 -5.08
N GLU A 209 7.54 -15.50 -5.51
CA GLU A 209 8.02 -16.76 -4.93
C GLU A 209 9.50 -16.63 -4.60
N GLU A 210 9.90 -17.02 -3.40
CA GLU A 210 11.28 -17.02 -2.92
C GLU A 210 12.05 -15.70 -3.21
N GLY A 211 11.36 -14.56 -3.06
CA GLY A 211 11.94 -13.24 -3.29
C GLY A 211 12.10 -12.82 -4.74
N ARG A 212 11.48 -13.53 -5.69
CA ARG A 212 11.51 -13.21 -7.12
C ARG A 212 10.12 -13.10 -7.71
N VAL A 213 10.01 -12.36 -8.80
CA VAL A 213 8.80 -12.37 -9.63
C VAL A 213 8.75 -13.69 -10.39
N ALA A 214 7.81 -14.56 -10.03
CA ALA A 214 7.60 -15.84 -10.71
C ALA A 214 6.77 -15.64 -11.98
N THR A 215 5.69 -14.84 -11.89
CA THR A 215 4.85 -14.49 -13.05
C THR A 215 4.16 -13.16 -12.80
N GLU A 216 3.80 -12.46 -13.88
CA GLU A 216 3.10 -11.19 -13.88
C GLU A 216 2.24 -11.08 -15.15
N GLY A 217 1.00 -10.60 -15.02
CA GLY A 217 0.05 -10.44 -16.12
C GLY A 217 -1.28 -9.90 -15.65
N THR A 218 -2.32 -10.03 -16.46
CA THR A 218 -3.70 -9.79 -16.01
C THR A 218 -4.11 -10.82 -14.96
N PRO A 219 -5.08 -10.52 -14.08
CA PRO A 219 -5.58 -11.51 -13.12
C PRO A 219 -5.99 -12.84 -13.79
N GLU A 220 -6.64 -12.78 -14.96
CA GLU A 220 -7.07 -13.97 -15.71
C GLU A 220 -5.89 -14.80 -16.20
N GLU A 221 -4.84 -14.17 -16.74
CA GLU A 221 -3.65 -14.85 -17.23
C GLU A 221 -2.92 -15.57 -16.07
N VAL A 222 -2.66 -14.86 -14.96
CA VAL A 222 -1.92 -15.41 -13.83
C VAL A 222 -2.73 -16.49 -13.11
N LEU A 223 -4.01 -16.23 -12.81
CA LEU A 223 -4.89 -17.20 -12.14
C LEU A 223 -5.22 -18.41 -13.03
N GLY A 224 -5.02 -18.31 -14.35
CA GLY A 224 -5.14 -19.41 -15.30
C GLY A 224 -4.01 -20.45 -15.20
N MET A 225 -2.88 -20.12 -14.59
CA MET A 225 -1.70 -20.99 -14.45
C MET A 225 -1.87 -22.02 -13.32
N ARG A 226 -2.87 -22.89 -13.42
CA ARG A 226 -3.25 -23.86 -12.37
C ARG A 226 -2.22 -24.95 -12.11
N GLU A 227 -1.22 -25.12 -12.99
CA GLU A 227 -0.06 -25.97 -12.78
C GLU A 227 0.90 -25.45 -11.71
N ASN A 228 0.86 -24.15 -11.39
CA ASN A 228 1.56 -23.58 -10.25
C ASN A 228 0.81 -23.93 -8.96
N GLY A 229 1.48 -24.62 -8.05
CA GLY A 229 0.89 -25.15 -6.81
C GLY A 229 0.35 -24.06 -5.88
N PHE A 230 1.01 -22.88 -5.81
CA PHE A 230 0.51 -21.74 -5.04
C PHE A 230 -0.79 -21.19 -5.64
N ILE A 231 -0.83 -20.98 -6.97
CA ILE A 231 -2.02 -20.45 -7.66
C ILE A 231 -3.20 -21.39 -7.49
N ALA A 232 -3.00 -22.72 -7.64
CA ALA A 232 -4.05 -23.70 -7.44
C ALA A 232 -4.66 -23.57 -6.02
N SER A 233 -3.83 -23.59 -4.98
CA SER A 233 -4.26 -23.43 -3.59
C SER A 233 -4.92 -22.08 -3.30
N PHE A 234 -4.41 -21.02 -3.93
CA PHE A 234 -4.94 -19.64 -3.75
C PHE A 234 -6.35 -19.46 -4.31
N ILE A 235 -6.69 -20.23 -5.36
CA ILE A 235 -8.03 -20.19 -5.98
C ILE A 235 -9.05 -20.99 -5.16
N GLU A 236 -8.61 -22.07 -4.51
CA GLU A 236 -9.47 -22.99 -3.75
C GLU A 236 -9.77 -22.48 -2.33
N GLY A 237 -8.94 -21.62 -1.75
CA GLY A 237 -9.04 -21.08 -0.39
C GLY A 237 -9.64 -19.71 -0.33
#